data_6902e6534ab90de8ce788a271fa6ab8b
#
_entry.id   6902e6534ab90de8ce788a271fa6ab8b
#
_cell.length_a   1.000
_cell.length_b   1.000
_cell.length_c   1.000
_cell.angle_alpha   90.00
_cell.angle_beta   90.00
_cell.angle_gamma   90.00
#
_symmetry.space_group_name_H-M   'P 1'
#
loop_
_entity.id
_entity.type
_entity.pdbx_description
1 polymer ?
#
loop_
_entity_poly.entity_id
_entity_poly.type
_entity_poly.pdbx_seq_one_letter_code
_entity_poly.pdbx_strand_id
1 'polypeptide(L)'
;MDLNLWRKHLGHVPDEVWEHLEIETLVLADNDLAEIPAKIGELQHLRMLDLGHNALTRLPEELGQLTGLRDFLYLHDNRLASLPASLSHLKVLRYLNISENAFQQLPDAVCGMNGLIELRATDNQLSELPDCLVNLTRLRELHLRNNKFTTLPEWIRSLSELRQIDLRGNPLMSLPRALAELPKLEKLDLRWITTVEFPAWIDDLEARGCAVYR
;
A
#
# COMPACT_ATOMS: atom_id res chain seq x y z
N MET A 1 8.05 -18.38 15.30
CA MET A 1 8.69 -19.19 14.21
C MET A 1 8.64 -18.44 12.90
N ASP A 2 9.69 -18.54 12.05
CA ASP A 2 9.70 -17.99 10.69
C ASP A 2 9.63 -19.13 9.68
N LEU A 3 8.67 -19.07 8.76
CA LEU A 3 8.50 -20.06 7.69
C LEU A 3 8.67 -19.36 6.34
N ASN A 4 9.74 -19.74 5.62
CA ASN A 4 10.03 -19.19 4.30
C ASN A 4 9.90 -20.28 3.23
N LEU A 5 8.85 -20.13 2.41
CA LEU A 5 8.55 -21.00 1.28
C LEU A 5 8.72 -20.26 -0.07
N TRP A 6 9.54 -19.22 -0.13
CA TRP A 6 9.79 -18.47 -1.34
C TRP A 6 10.26 -19.35 -2.49
N ARG A 7 9.67 -19.17 -3.69
CA ARG A 7 10.04 -19.85 -4.94
C ARG A 7 10.06 -21.38 -4.84
N LYS A 8 9.07 -21.98 -4.25
CA LYS A 8 8.93 -23.43 -4.15
C LYS A 8 8.03 -24.04 -5.23
N HIS A 9 7.46 -23.18 -6.12
CA HIS A 9 6.50 -23.60 -7.17
C HIS A 9 5.35 -24.42 -6.60
N LEU A 10 4.74 -23.94 -5.52
CA LEU A 10 3.79 -24.69 -4.72
C LEU A 10 2.45 -24.91 -5.45
N GLY A 11 1.99 -23.92 -6.25
CA GLY A 11 0.65 -23.91 -6.86
C GLY A 11 -0.51 -23.82 -5.86
N HIS A 12 -0.34 -24.32 -4.64
CA HIS A 12 -1.24 -24.20 -3.50
C HIS A 12 -0.46 -24.16 -2.19
N VAL A 13 -1.04 -23.60 -1.13
CA VAL A 13 -0.40 -23.57 0.19
C VAL A 13 -0.44 -24.97 0.81
N PRO A 14 0.70 -25.55 1.20
CA PRO A 14 0.76 -26.88 1.80
C PRO A 14 -0.02 -26.93 3.12
N ASP A 15 -0.72 -28.06 3.39
CA ASP A 15 -1.51 -28.23 4.60
C ASP A 15 -0.67 -28.17 5.88
N GLU A 16 0.61 -28.55 5.80
CA GLU A 16 1.56 -28.50 6.91
C GLU A 16 1.74 -27.09 7.47
N VAL A 17 1.54 -26.05 6.66
CA VAL A 17 1.62 -24.65 7.10
C VAL A 17 0.65 -24.38 8.24
N TRP A 18 -0.54 -25.00 8.19
CA TRP A 18 -1.61 -24.79 9.16
C TRP A 18 -1.44 -25.57 10.46
N GLU A 19 -0.43 -26.44 10.53
CA GLU A 19 -0.09 -27.17 11.76
C GLU A 19 0.82 -26.33 12.68
N HIS A 20 1.36 -25.22 12.17
CA HIS A 20 2.30 -24.35 12.87
C HIS A 20 1.67 -23.01 13.27
N LEU A 21 0.76 -23.04 14.23
CA LEU A 21 0.02 -21.84 14.67
C LEU A 21 0.93 -20.76 15.31
N GLU A 22 2.15 -21.10 15.70
CA GLU A 22 3.14 -20.19 16.29
C GLU A 22 3.94 -19.37 15.25
N ILE A 23 3.60 -19.48 13.93
CA ILE A 23 4.28 -18.72 12.88
C ILE A 23 4.12 -17.22 13.11
N GLU A 24 5.24 -16.49 13.13
CA GLU A 24 5.28 -15.03 13.19
C GLU A 24 5.58 -14.40 11.82
N THR A 25 6.38 -15.07 10.99
CA THR A 25 6.74 -14.64 9.65
C THR A 25 6.40 -15.76 8.66
N LEU A 26 5.56 -15.45 7.65
CA LEU A 26 5.21 -16.39 6.58
C LEU A 26 5.53 -15.76 5.23
N VAL A 27 6.44 -16.39 4.48
CA VAL A 27 6.78 -15.99 3.11
C VAL A 27 6.27 -17.06 2.15
N LEU A 28 5.29 -16.71 1.35
CA LEU A 28 4.69 -17.52 0.29
C LEU A 28 4.88 -16.87 -1.10
N ALA A 29 5.79 -15.92 -1.20
CA ALA A 29 6.03 -15.19 -2.45
C ALA A 29 6.59 -16.10 -3.56
N ASP A 30 6.20 -15.77 -4.82
CA ASP A 30 6.71 -16.40 -6.05
C ASP A 30 6.41 -17.94 -6.07
N ASN A 31 5.11 -18.29 -5.94
CA ASN A 31 4.66 -19.68 -5.81
C ASN A 31 3.46 -20.07 -6.71
N ASP A 32 3.11 -19.22 -7.68
CA ASP A 32 1.99 -19.47 -8.59
C ASP A 32 0.61 -19.67 -7.88
N LEU A 33 0.47 -19.14 -6.66
CA LEU A 33 -0.74 -19.30 -5.86
C LEU A 33 -1.92 -18.55 -6.51
N ALA A 34 -3.03 -19.26 -6.75
CA ALA A 34 -4.27 -18.66 -7.26
C ALA A 34 -5.23 -18.26 -6.13
N GLU A 35 -5.09 -18.84 -4.94
CA GLU A 35 -5.92 -18.56 -3.76
C GLU A 35 -5.15 -18.78 -2.45
N ILE A 36 -5.63 -18.15 -1.40
CA ILE A 36 -5.20 -18.37 -0.02
C ILE A 36 -6.37 -18.96 0.76
N PRO A 37 -6.22 -20.12 1.41
CA PRO A 37 -7.27 -20.73 2.21
C PRO A 37 -7.68 -19.87 3.42
N ALA A 38 -8.96 -19.98 3.84
CA ALA A 38 -9.48 -19.31 5.02
C ALA A 38 -8.72 -19.66 6.32
N LYS A 39 -8.04 -20.81 6.34
CA LYS A 39 -7.15 -21.24 7.43
C LYS A 39 -6.05 -20.23 7.77
N ILE A 40 -5.72 -19.30 6.85
CA ILE A 40 -4.77 -18.20 7.14
C ILE A 40 -5.18 -17.43 8.40
N GLY A 41 -6.48 -17.29 8.66
CA GLY A 41 -7.00 -16.60 9.84
C GLY A 41 -6.66 -17.28 11.17
N GLU A 42 -6.19 -18.52 11.17
CA GLU A 42 -5.81 -19.26 12.37
C GLU A 42 -4.40 -18.88 12.87
N LEU A 43 -3.54 -18.27 12.00
CA LEU A 43 -2.17 -17.90 12.30
C LEU A 43 -2.09 -16.59 13.13
N GLN A 44 -2.69 -16.60 14.33
CA GLN A 44 -2.89 -15.41 15.16
C GLN A 44 -1.59 -14.74 15.67
N HIS A 45 -0.46 -15.44 15.59
CA HIS A 45 0.86 -14.89 15.96
C HIS A 45 1.57 -14.18 14.81
N LEU A 46 0.97 -14.18 13.61
CA LEU A 46 1.58 -13.64 12.40
C LEU A 46 1.79 -12.12 12.52
N ARG A 47 3.01 -11.69 12.26
CA ARG A 47 3.46 -10.31 12.26
C ARG A 47 3.82 -9.80 10.87
N MET A 48 4.25 -10.71 10.00
CA MET A 48 4.65 -10.44 8.62
C MET A 48 4.10 -11.52 7.70
N LEU A 49 3.48 -11.11 6.60
CA LEU A 49 2.97 -12.00 5.55
C LEU A 49 3.41 -11.49 4.18
N ASP A 50 4.06 -12.36 3.43
CA ASP A 50 4.45 -12.09 2.04
C ASP A 50 3.72 -13.04 1.09
N LEU A 51 2.81 -12.48 0.30
CA LEU A 51 2.05 -13.12 -0.77
C LEU A 51 2.41 -12.53 -2.15
N GLY A 52 3.48 -11.76 -2.26
CA GLY A 52 3.91 -11.12 -3.51
C GLY A 52 4.23 -12.13 -4.61
N HIS A 53 4.20 -11.66 -5.87
CA HIS A 53 4.52 -12.47 -7.05
C HIS A 53 3.73 -13.79 -7.11
N ASN A 54 2.40 -13.69 -7.12
CA ASN A 54 1.50 -14.83 -7.25
C ASN A 54 0.40 -14.55 -8.29
N ALA A 55 -0.61 -15.40 -8.38
CA ALA A 55 -1.72 -15.25 -9.32
C ALA A 55 -3.05 -14.95 -8.59
N LEU A 56 -2.99 -14.34 -7.39
CA LEU A 56 -4.14 -14.10 -6.54
C LEU A 56 -5.11 -13.09 -7.19
N THR A 57 -6.39 -13.46 -7.30
CA THR A 57 -7.46 -12.56 -7.76
C THR A 57 -8.33 -12.05 -6.61
N ARG A 58 -8.27 -12.72 -5.46
CA ARG A 58 -9.00 -12.40 -4.22
C ARG A 58 -8.24 -12.90 -3.01
N LEU A 59 -8.59 -12.36 -1.85
CA LEU A 59 -8.12 -12.79 -0.54
C LEU A 59 -9.31 -13.22 0.32
N PRO A 60 -9.13 -14.15 1.27
CA PRO A 60 -10.20 -14.56 2.18
C PRO A 60 -10.48 -13.47 3.24
N GLU A 61 -11.73 -13.35 3.68
CA GLU A 61 -12.12 -12.43 4.74
C GLU A 61 -11.40 -12.73 6.08
N GLU A 62 -11.05 -13.99 6.30
CA GLU A 62 -10.33 -14.46 7.49
C GLU A 62 -8.96 -13.82 7.66
N LEU A 63 -8.37 -13.28 6.58
CA LEU A 63 -7.12 -12.53 6.68
C LEU A 63 -7.24 -11.30 7.61
N GLY A 64 -8.44 -10.69 7.68
CA GLY A 64 -8.73 -9.61 8.62
C GLY A 64 -8.78 -10.01 10.09
N GLN A 65 -8.77 -11.32 10.41
CA GLN A 65 -8.70 -11.83 11.78
C GLN A 65 -7.28 -11.73 12.36
N LEU A 66 -6.26 -11.55 11.50
CA LEU A 66 -4.85 -11.42 11.91
C LEU A 66 -4.56 -10.04 12.52
N THR A 67 -5.29 -9.65 13.54
CA THR A 67 -5.19 -8.30 14.15
C THR A 67 -3.83 -8.00 14.77
N GLY A 68 -2.98 -9.02 14.96
CA GLY A 68 -1.58 -8.91 15.38
C GLY A 68 -0.61 -8.64 14.24
N LEU A 69 -1.04 -8.68 12.97
CA LEU A 69 -0.21 -8.42 11.80
C LEU A 69 0.22 -6.94 11.79
N ARG A 70 1.50 -6.69 12.08
CA ARG A 70 1.96 -5.34 12.40
C ARG A 70 3.13 -4.84 11.58
N ASP A 71 3.99 -5.75 11.08
CA ASP A 71 5.22 -5.34 10.44
C ASP A 71 4.98 -5.11 8.95
N PHE A 72 4.70 -6.16 8.17
CA PHE A 72 4.57 -6.07 6.72
C PHE A 72 3.45 -6.97 6.18
N LEU A 73 2.70 -6.43 5.22
CA LEU A 73 1.80 -7.20 4.35
C LEU A 73 2.17 -6.90 2.89
N TYR A 74 2.76 -7.89 2.21
CA TYR A 74 3.09 -7.82 0.80
C TYR A 74 2.05 -8.57 -0.02
N LEU A 75 1.40 -7.84 -0.93
CA LEU A 75 0.39 -8.33 -1.87
C LEU A 75 0.74 -7.94 -3.32
N HIS A 76 1.95 -7.40 -3.54
CA HIS A 76 2.37 -6.87 -4.84
C HIS A 76 2.53 -7.97 -5.88
N ASP A 77 2.45 -7.54 -7.16
CA ASP A 77 2.53 -8.43 -8.33
C ASP A 77 1.57 -9.62 -8.21
N ASN A 78 0.29 -9.28 -8.23
CA ASN A 78 -0.85 -10.20 -8.22
C ASN A 78 -1.91 -9.71 -9.22
N ARG A 79 -3.14 -10.23 -9.14
CA ARG A 79 -4.27 -9.86 -9.99
C ARG A 79 -5.44 -9.32 -9.16
N LEU A 80 -5.15 -8.73 -8.00
CA LEU A 80 -6.16 -8.23 -7.08
C LEU A 80 -6.81 -6.97 -7.64
N ALA A 81 -8.15 -6.91 -7.63
CA ALA A 81 -8.94 -5.73 -7.97
C ALA A 81 -9.66 -5.14 -6.75
N SER A 82 -9.73 -5.88 -5.64
CA SER A 82 -10.33 -5.48 -4.37
C SER A 82 -9.61 -6.15 -3.19
N LEU A 83 -9.84 -5.62 -2.01
CA LEU A 83 -9.43 -6.24 -0.74
C LEU A 83 -10.67 -6.57 0.09
N PRO A 84 -10.64 -7.65 0.89
CA PRO A 84 -11.72 -7.96 1.83
C PRO A 84 -11.95 -6.79 2.80
N ALA A 85 -13.21 -6.50 3.12
CA ALA A 85 -13.54 -5.41 4.04
C ALA A 85 -12.98 -5.63 5.45
N SER A 86 -12.82 -6.88 5.85
CA SER A 86 -12.23 -7.29 7.13
C SER A 86 -10.79 -6.83 7.33
N LEU A 87 -10.03 -6.55 6.25
CA LEU A 87 -8.66 -6.01 6.37
C LEU A 87 -8.62 -4.65 7.07
N SER A 88 -9.75 -3.94 7.16
CA SER A 88 -9.89 -2.73 7.98
C SER A 88 -9.61 -2.95 9.47
N HIS A 89 -9.60 -4.20 9.93
CA HIS A 89 -9.28 -4.58 11.31
C HIS A 89 -7.77 -4.63 11.59
N LEU A 90 -6.91 -4.60 10.57
CA LEU A 90 -5.44 -4.64 10.72
C LEU A 90 -4.89 -3.27 11.18
N LYS A 91 -5.39 -2.77 12.29
CA LYS A 91 -5.14 -1.40 12.80
C LYS A 91 -3.70 -1.12 13.20
N VAL A 92 -2.92 -2.18 13.44
CA VAL A 92 -1.51 -2.05 13.88
C VAL A 92 -0.51 -2.26 12.74
N LEU A 93 -0.98 -2.62 11.55
CA LEU A 93 -0.14 -2.82 10.36
C LEU A 93 0.60 -1.53 10.01
N ARG A 94 1.91 -1.64 9.77
CA ARG A 94 2.78 -0.49 9.50
C ARG A 94 3.13 -0.33 8.01
N TYR A 95 3.15 -1.41 7.27
CA TYR A 95 3.52 -1.44 5.85
C TYR A 95 2.54 -2.27 5.05
N LEU A 96 2.00 -1.68 3.98
CA LEU A 96 1.17 -2.36 3.01
C LEU A 96 1.71 -2.12 1.59
N ASN A 97 1.96 -3.19 0.85
CA ASN A 97 2.32 -3.13 -0.56
C ASN A 97 1.29 -3.86 -1.41
N ILE A 98 0.51 -3.10 -2.17
CA ILE A 98 -0.48 -3.56 -3.16
C ILE A 98 -0.09 -3.17 -4.59
N SER A 99 1.18 -2.87 -4.82
CA SER A 99 1.69 -2.48 -6.15
C SER A 99 1.50 -3.60 -7.17
N GLU A 100 1.51 -3.23 -8.46
CA GLU A 100 1.45 -4.21 -9.57
C GLU A 100 0.24 -5.14 -9.43
N ASN A 101 -0.95 -4.53 -9.36
CA ASN A 101 -2.25 -5.20 -9.27
C ASN A 101 -3.26 -4.55 -10.23
N ALA A 102 -4.54 -4.89 -10.11
CA ALA A 102 -5.61 -4.40 -10.98
C ALA A 102 -6.55 -3.40 -10.30
N PHE A 103 -6.11 -2.73 -9.23
CA PHE A 103 -6.95 -1.78 -8.49
C PHE A 103 -7.29 -0.55 -9.34
N GLN A 104 -8.59 -0.28 -9.53
CA GLN A 104 -9.10 0.95 -10.16
C GLN A 104 -9.40 2.03 -9.11
N GLN A 105 -9.70 1.62 -7.88
CA GLN A 105 -9.90 2.47 -6.72
C GLN A 105 -9.11 1.91 -5.55
N LEU A 106 -8.61 2.77 -4.68
CA LEU A 106 -7.97 2.32 -3.45
C LEU A 106 -9.06 1.75 -2.52
N PRO A 107 -8.94 0.47 -2.09
CA PRO A 107 -9.98 -0.16 -1.28
C PRO A 107 -10.21 0.55 0.05
N ASP A 108 -11.48 0.78 0.43
CA ASP A 108 -11.86 1.43 1.70
C ASP A 108 -11.30 0.71 2.94
N ALA A 109 -11.06 -0.60 2.84
CA ALA A 109 -10.42 -1.37 3.90
C ALA A 109 -9.07 -0.76 4.35
N VAL A 110 -8.34 -0.12 3.44
CA VAL A 110 -7.06 0.56 3.76
C VAL A 110 -7.26 1.70 4.75
N CYS A 111 -8.41 2.39 4.68
CA CYS A 111 -8.72 3.51 5.58
C CYS A 111 -8.85 3.11 7.05
N GLY A 112 -9.11 1.83 7.34
CA GLY A 112 -9.16 1.29 8.70
C GLY A 112 -7.79 0.93 9.28
N MET A 113 -6.74 0.90 8.45
CA MET A 113 -5.38 0.49 8.85
C MET A 113 -4.61 1.67 9.47
N ASN A 114 -5.09 2.21 10.58
CA ASN A 114 -4.61 3.47 11.19
C ASN A 114 -3.14 3.41 11.65
N GLY A 115 -2.55 2.22 11.70
CA GLY A 115 -1.12 2.01 12.02
C GLY A 115 -0.17 2.27 10.87
N LEU A 116 -0.68 2.41 9.61
CA LEU A 116 0.16 2.50 8.43
C LEU A 116 1.13 3.67 8.50
N ILE A 117 2.39 3.33 8.21
CA ILE A 117 3.51 4.25 8.05
C ILE A 117 3.87 4.37 6.56
N GLU A 118 3.75 3.28 5.82
CA GLU A 118 4.05 3.25 4.39
C GLU A 118 2.96 2.51 3.63
N LEU A 119 2.46 3.13 2.55
CA LEU A 119 1.53 2.56 1.59
C LEU A 119 2.16 2.59 0.19
N ARG A 120 2.33 1.41 -0.40
CA ARG A 120 2.73 1.25 -1.80
C ARG A 120 1.57 0.73 -2.64
N ALA A 121 1.19 1.53 -3.63
CA ALA A 121 0.13 1.21 -4.59
C ALA A 121 0.55 1.60 -6.02
N THR A 122 1.84 1.42 -6.33
CA THR A 122 2.41 1.74 -7.65
C THR A 122 1.92 0.75 -8.71
N ASP A 123 1.96 1.14 -9.98
CA ASP A 123 1.64 0.27 -11.11
C ASP A 123 0.24 -0.39 -10.95
N ASN A 124 -0.79 0.47 -10.74
CA ASN A 124 -2.20 0.12 -10.69
C ASN A 124 -3.00 1.00 -11.67
N GLN A 125 -4.30 1.11 -11.49
CA GLN A 125 -5.18 1.94 -12.31
C GLN A 125 -5.93 2.99 -11.47
N LEU A 126 -5.36 3.40 -10.33
CA LEU A 126 -5.99 4.33 -9.40
C LEU A 126 -6.12 5.72 -10.01
N SER A 127 -7.28 6.33 -9.93
CA SER A 127 -7.56 7.68 -10.43
C SER A 127 -7.83 8.70 -9.32
N GLU A 128 -8.19 8.23 -8.12
CA GLU A 128 -8.51 9.05 -6.97
C GLU A 128 -8.12 8.38 -5.65
N LEU A 129 -7.99 9.17 -4.61
CA LEU A 129 -7.80 8.72 -3.23
C LEU A 129 -9.12 8.92 -2.47
N PRO A 130 -9.63 7.90 -1.73
CA PRO A 130 -10.85 8.02 -0.97
C PRO A 130 -10.67 9.00 0.21
N ASP A 131 -11.72 9.77 0.51
CA ASP A 131 -11.69 10.77 1.58
C ASP A 131 -11.34 10.20 2.96
N CYS A 132 -11.70 8.94 3.21
CA CYS A 132 -11.41 8.25 4.47
C CYS A 132 -9.90 8.06 4.73
N LEU A 133 -9.05 8.26 3.72
CA LEU A 133 -7.60 8.17 3.88
C LEU A 133 -7.04 9.24 4.85
N VAL A 134 -7.78 10.31 5.13
CA VAL A 134 -7.45 11.29 6.18
C VAL A 134 -7.21 10.65 7.55
N ASN A 135 -7.77 9.44 7.78
CA ASN A 135 -7.61 8.70 9.03
C ASN A 135 -6.20 8.11 9.20
N LEU A 136 -5.40 8.04 8.13
CA LEU A 136 -4.03 7.50 8.19
C LEU A 136 -3.04 8.54 8.70
N THR A 137 -3.30 9.08 9.88
CA THR A 137 -2.53 10.19 10.47
C THR A 137 -1.07 9.87 10.77
N ARG A 138 -0.67 8.58 10.70
CA ARG A 138 0.71 8.12 10.91
C ARG A 138 1.46 7.89 9.62
N LEU A 139 0.80 8.04 8.45
CA LEU A 139 1.39 7.78 7.14
C LEU A 139 2.55 8.74 6.86
N ARG A 140 3.71 8.18 6.52
CA ARG A 140 4.94 8.89 6.18
C ARG A 140 5.34 8.76 4.72
N GLU A 141 5.01 7.64 4.10
CA GLU A 141 5.37 7.38 2.71
C GLU A 141 4.16 6.90 1.93
N LEU A 142 3.90 7.58 0.81
CA LEU A 142 2.80 7.29 -0.10
C LEU A 142 3.35 7.14 -1.52
N HIS A 143 3.35 5.91 -2.04
CA HIS A 143 3.87 5.57 -3.35
C HIS A 143 2.74 5.25 -4.32
N LEU A 144 2.51 6.16 -5.28
CA LEU A 144 1.40 6.12 -6.26
C LEU A 144 1.90 6.15 -7.71
N ARG A 145 3.17 5.84 -7.96
CA ARG A 145 3.77 5.84 -9.29
C ARG A 145 2.95 5.01 -10.29
N ASN A 146 2.92 5.44 -11.56
CA ASN A 146 2.29 4.72 -12.67
C ASN A 146 0.82 4.34 -12.37
N ASN A 147 0.01 5.36 -12.05
CA ASN A 147 -1.43 5.27 -11.89
C ASN A 147 -2.13 6.24 -12.85
N LYS A 148 -3.39 6.57 -12.63
CA LYS A 148 -4.22 7.42 -13.49
C LYS A 148 -4.65 8.74 -12.79
N PHE A 149 -3.91 9.18 -11.78
CA PHE A 149 -4.23 10.43 -11.07
C PHE A 149 -4.08 11.62 -12.01
N THR A 150 -5.12 12.47 -12.10
CA THR A 150 -5.07 13.76 -12.79
C THR A 150 -4.85 14.92 -11.83
N THR A 151 -5.16 14.73 -10.56
CA THR A 151 -4.89 15.64 -9.44
C THR A 151 -4.87 14.85 -8.13
N LEU A 152 -4.57 15.51 -7.02
CA LEU A 152 -4.75 14.98 -5.66
C LEU A 152 -5.78 15.81 -4.91
N PRO A 153 -6.46 15.25 -3.90
CA PRO A 153 -7.44 15.97 -3.10
C PRO A 153 -6.79 17.00 -2.16
N GLU A 154 -7.48 18.10 -1.90
CA GLU A 154 -7.00 19.16 -0.99
C GLU A 154 -6.85 18.68 0.47
N TRP A 155 -7.58 17.64 0.87
CA TRP A 155 -7.43 17.06 2.21
C TRP A 155 -6.08 16.35 2.44
N ILE A 156 -5.24 16.17 1.39
CA ILE A 156 -3.89 15.55 1.53
C ILE A 156 -3.05 16.26 2.61
N ARG A 157 -3.27 17.57 2.83
CA ARG A 157 -2.62 18.36 3.90
C ARG A 157 -2.87 17.82 5.30
N SER A 158 -3.96 17.05 5.51
CA SER A 158 -4.29 16.45 6.80
C SER A 158 -3.35 15.33 7.21
N LEU A 159 -2.60 14.76 6.25
CA LEU A 159 -1.58 13.75 6.51
C LEU A 159 -0.28 14.39 7.02
N SER A 160 -0.35 15.00 8.21
CA SER A 160 0.71 15.85 8.76
C SER A 160 2.06 15.14 9.02
N GLU A 161 2.08 13.80 9.05
CA GLU A 161 3.30 13.01 9.19
C GLU A 161 3.94 12.64 7.84
N LEU A 162 3.31 13.00 6.71
CA LEU A 162 3.74 12.62 5.37
C LEU A 162 5.08 13.27 5.02
N ARG A 163 6.06 12.42 4.65
CA ARG A 163 7.43 12.81 4.31
C ARG A 163 7.78 12.58 2.85
N GLN A 164 7.24 11.52 2.26
CA GLN A 164 7.55 11.17 0.89
C GLN A 164 6.28 10.89 0.10
N ILE A 165 6.20 11.48 -1.10
CA ILE A 165 5.14 11.21 -2.08
C ILE A 165 5.81 10.91 -3.42
N ASP A 166 5.49 9.75 -3.99
CA ASP A 166 5.91 9.36 -5.34
C ASP A 166 4.71 9.36 -6.27
N LEU A 167 4.67 10.32 -7.20
CA LEU A 167 3.59 10.51 -8.19
C LEU A 167 4.07 10.29 -9.62
N ARG A 168 5.27 9.78 -9.82
CA ARG A 168 5.86 9.57 -11.15
C ARG A 168 4.91 8.84 -12.09
N GLY A 169 4.92 9.23 -13.36
CA GLY A 169 4.19 8.53 -14.41
C GLY A 169 2.66 8.62 -14.30
N ASN A 170 2.12 9.58 -13.53
CA ASN A 170 0.68 9.89 -13.51
C ASN A 170 0.35 11.00 -14.51
N PRO A 171 -0.82 11.00 -15.16
CA PRO A 171 -1.25 12.04 -16.09
C PRO A 171 -1.77 13.28 -15.34
N LEU A 172 -1.00 13.80 -14.36
CA LEU A 172 -1.42 14.95 -13.56
C LEU A 172 -1.64 16.19 -14.44
N MET A 173 -2.78 16.83 -14.28
CA MET A 173 -3.13 18.09 -14.93
C MET A 173 -3.00 19.29 -13.98
N SER A 174 -3.04 19.04 -12.68
CA SER A 174 -2.85 20.05 -11.64
C SER A 174 -2.26 19.45 -10.38
N LEU A 175 -1.58 20.30 -9.61
CA LEU A 175 -1.07 19.98 -8.28
C LEU A 175 -1.78 20.84 -7.25
N PRO A 176 -2.46 20.26 -6.23
CA PRO A 176 -3.15 21.02 -5.21
C PRO A 176 -2.15 21.78 -4.32
N ARG A 177 -2.50 22.99 -3.93
CA ARG A 177 -1.65 23.78 -3.03
C ARG A 177 -1.47 23.12 -1.66
N ALA A 178 -2.38 22.25 -1.28
CA ALA A 178 -2.31 21.43 -0.07
C ALA A 178 -0.98 20.66 0.08
N LEU A 179 -0.29 20.33 -1.03
CA LEU A 179 1.05 19.73 -0.98
C LEU A 179 2.07 20.68 -0.36
N ALA A 180 1.97 21.99 -0.61
CA ALA A 180 2.83 23.00 -0.01
C ALA A 180 2.57 23.17 1.49
N GLU A 181 1.40 22.77 1.98
CA GLU A 181 1.00 22.88 3.38
C GLU A 181 1.43 21.70 4.25
N LEU A 182 1.96 20.62 3.64
CA LEU A 182 2.47 19.46 4.37
C LEU A 182 3.72 19.84 5.19
N PRO A 183 3.66 19.77 6.54
CA PRO A 183 4.70 20.36 7.38
C PRO A 183 6.01 19.56 7.40
N LYS A 184 5.96 18.27 7.07
CA LYS A 184 7.09 17.34 7.14
C LYS A 184 7.49 16.75 5.79
N LEU A 185 7.00 17.31 4.68
CA LEU A 185 7.31 16.77 3.36
C LEU A 185 8.79 17.01 3.03
N GLU A 186 9.52 15.90 2.89
CA GLU A 186 10.96 15.83 2.63
C GLU A 186 11.25 15.50 1.16
N LYS A 187 10.32 14.77 0.50
CA LYS A 187 10.50 14.34 -0.90
C LYS A 187 9.18 14.33 -1.66
N LEU A 188 9.18 14.98 -2.83
CA LEU A 188 8.09 14.95 -3.80
C LEU A 188 8.64 14.54 -5.16
N ASP A 189 8.24 13.37 -5.67
CA ASP A 189 8.74 12.86 -6.94
C ASP A 189 7.66 12.98 -8.02
N LEU A 190 7.90 13.89 -8.98
CA LEU A 190 7.01 14.26 -10.09
C LEU A 190 7.61 13.92 -11.45
N ARG A 191 8.68 13.14 -11.50
CA ARG A 191 9.34 12.78 -12.76
C ARG A 191 8.38 12.03 -13.70
N TRP A 192 8.60 12.18 -14.98
CA TRP A 192 7.78 11.59 -16.06
C TRP A 192 6.36 12.13 -16.13
N ILE A 193 6.07 13.26 -15.47
CA ILE A 193 4.83 14.01 -15.61
C ILE A 193 5.10 15.12 -16.62
N THR A 194 4.46 15.03 -17.78
CA THR A 194 4.66 15.98 -18.89
C THR A 194 3.44 16.87 -19.14
N THR A 195 2.39 16.69 -18.36
CA THR A 195 1.08 17.30 -18.60
C THR A 195 0.78 18.49 -17.68
N VAL A 196 1.58 18.70 -16.62
CA VAL A 196 1.36 19.75 -15.63
C VAL A 196 2.36 20.89 -15.77
N GLU A 197 1.89 22.13 -15.71
CA GLU A 197 2.73 23.29 -15.43
C GLU A 197 3.00 23.35 -13.93
N PHE A 198 4.26 23.38 -13.54
CA PHE A 198 4.64 23.39 -12.13
C PHE A 198 4.32 24.75 -11.51
N PRO A 199 3.45 24.82 -10.49
CA PRO A 199 3.10 26.07 -9.84
C PRO A 199 4.27 26.64 -9.03
N ALA A 200 4.32 27.98 -8.91
CA ALA A 200 5.42 28.69 -8.23
C ALA A 200 5.64 28.28 -6.76
N TRP A 201 4.61 27.80 -6.08
CA TRP A 201 4.76 27.33 -4.69
C TRP A 201 5.66 26.09 -4.52
N ILE A 202 6.02 25.41 -5.62
CA ILE A 202 7.02 24.32 -5.57
C ILE A 202 8.40 24.86 -5.15
N ASP A 203 8.75 26.06 -5.56
CA ASP A 203 10.01 26.70 -5.16
C ASP A 203 10.02 26.98 -3.63
N ASP A 204 8.85 27.22 -3.03
CA ASP A 204 8.69 27.35 -1.57
C ASP A 204 8.96 26.03 -0.85
N LEU A 205 8.59 24.87 -1.45
CA LEU A 205 8.90 23.55 -0.93
C LEU A 205 10.42 23.30 -0.93
N GLU A 206 11.06 23.59 -2.05
CA GLU A 206 12.52 23.42 -2.20
C GLU A 206 13.28 24.35 -1.23
N ALA A 207 12.82 25.60 -1.06
CA ALA A 207 13.39 26.54 -0.10
C ALA A 207 13.31 26.06 1.36
N ARG A 208 12.30 25.22 1.69
CA ARG A 208 12.16 24.58 3.01
C ARG A 208 12.98 23.30 3.15
N GLY A 209 13.73 22.89 2.12
CA GLY A 209 14.56 21.69 2.12
C GLY A 209 13.86 20.41 1.61
N CYS A 210 12.67 20.52 1.03
CA CYS A 210 12.02 19.38 0.36
C CYS A 210 12.73 19.08 -0.97
N ALA A 211 13.13 17.84 -1.18
CA ALA A 211 13.68 17.39 -2.46
C ALA A 211 12.55 17.19 -3.47
N VAL A 212 12.41 18.10 -4.43
CA VAL A 212 11.43 18.00 -5.51
C VAL A 212 12.11 17.50 -6.78
N TYR A 213 11.71 16.35 -7.30
CA TYR A 213 12.17 15.77 -8.55
C TYR A 213 11.10 16.02 -9.64
N ARG A 214 11.50 16.73 -10.70
CA ARG A 214 10.65 17.12 -11.83
C ARG A 214 11.07 16.41 -13.12
#